data_bb748e59a06f2a6528a64153633386e7
#
_entry.id   bb748e59a06f2a6528a64153633386e7
#
_cell.length_a   1.000
_cell.length_b   1.000
_cell.length_c   1.000
_cell.angle_alpha   90.00
_cell.angle_beta   90.00
_cell.angle_gamma   90.00
#
_symmetry.space_group_name_H-M   'P 1'
#
loop_
_entity.id
_entity.type
_entity.pdbx_description
1 polymer ?
#
loop_
_entity_poly.entity_id
_entity_poly.type
_entity_poly.pdbx_seq_one_letter_code
_entity_poly.pdbx_strand_id
1 'polypeptide(L)'
;MSSSGPRRDVLRLAAIAAALCALAHGQVDPAEVWMFDRLDRIGGHATTIQGNPRVIETPIGKAVEFDGVDDALFVEVHPLAGAKTFTWEAIFRPDGGSIEQRWFHLQEAGSENRMLFEIRVVGDRWFLDSFNQSTTGSATLMNKKSLHPLGDWYHVAAVYDGKVFSSYVNGVQDGKAEVELSPQGVGRSSMGVRINLVYYFKGAIHSARFTRRALAPDELLKVPSRPVAQGGR
;
A
#
# COMPACT_ATOMS: atom_id res chain seq x y z
N MET A 1 50.82 24.30 -76.56
CA MET A 1 50.58 22.90 -76.24
C MET A 1 50.03 22.91 -74.84
N SER A 2 48.75 22.69 -74.66
CA SER A 2 47.96 22.86 -73.47
C SER A 2 47.84 21.54 -72.79
N SER A 3 48.12 21.48 -71.50
CA SER A 3 47.89 20.32 -70.66
C SER A 3 46.98 20.77 -69.47
N SER A 4 45.75 20.34 -69.58
CA SER A 4 44.74 20.52 -68.54
C SER A 4 44.83 19.40 -67.46
N GLY A 5 45.10 19.78 -66.21
CA GLY A 5 45.00 18.86 -65.07
C GLY A 5 43.60 18.87 -64.41
N PRO A 6 43.13 17.76 -63.91
CA PRO A 6 41.75 17.64 -63.37
C PRO A 6 41.62 18.25 -62.00
N ARG A 7 40.50 18.96 -61.81
CA ARG A 7 40.02 19.50 -60.55
C ARG A 7 39.56 18.35 -59.65
N ARG A 8 40.10 18.28 -58.41
CA ARG A 8 39.63 17.38 -57.40
C ARG A 8 38.49 18.06 -56.62
N ASP A 9 37.28 17.57 -56.80
CA ASP A 9 36.14 17.92 -56.00
C ASP A 9 36.25 17.23 -54.67
N VAL A 10 36.43 18.04 -53.61
CA VAL A 10 36.43 17.55 -52.23
C VAL A 10 34.98 17.54 -51.76
N LEU A 11 34.35 16.37 -51.80
CA LEU A 11 33.06 16.14 -51.12
C LEU A 11 33.28 16.29 -49.61
N ARG A 12 32.69 17.31 -49.04
CA ARG A 12 32.54 17.43 -47.58
C ARG A 12 31.34 16.59 -47.13
N LEU A 13 31.58 15.41 -46.56
CA LEU A 13 30.58 14.66 -45.82
C LEU A 13 30.33 15.40 -44.50
N ALA A 14 29.18 16.04 -44.39
CA ALA A 14 28.67 16.51 -43.10
C ALA A 14 28.08 15.31 -42.34
N ALA A 15 28.79 14.80 -41.35
CA ALA A 15 28.25 13.82 -40.39
C ALA A 15 27.25 14.51 -39.47
N ILE A 16 25.97 14.27 -39.72
CA ILE A 16 24.90 14.65 -38.76
C ILE A 16 24.92 13.61 -37.61
N ALA A 17 25.54 13.98 -36.51
CA ALA A 17 25.42 13.22 -35.26
C ALA A 17 24.03 13.46 -34.70
N ALA A 18 23.08 12.57 -34.97
CA ALA A 18 21.80 12.52 -34.26
C ALA A 18 22.07 12.04 -32.84
N ALA A 19 22.10 12.98 -31.88
CA ALA A 19 22.08 12.65 -30.46
C ALA A 19 20.71 12.06 -30.15
N LEU A 20 20.62 10.72 -30.08
CA LEU A 20 19.49 10.04 -29.42
C LEU A 20 19.57 10.37 -27.93
N CYS A 21 18.84 11.37 -27.47
CA CYS A 21 18.44 11.50 -26.07
C CYS A 21 17.49 10.32 -25.78
N ALA A 22 18.05 9.20 -25.33
CA ALA A 22 17.26 8.16 -24.68
C ALA A 22 16.72 8.76 -23.38
N LEU A 23 15.48 9.25 -23.43
CA LEU A 23 14.70 9.49 -22.23
C LEU A 23 14.61 8.13 -21.54
N ALA A 24 15.43 7.93 -20.51
CA ALA A 24 15.25 6.84 -19.57
C ALA A 24 13.89 7.09 -18.88
N HIS A 25 12.83 6.58 -19.50
CA HIS A 25 11.57 6.40 -18.79
C HIS A 25 11.88 5.36 -17.72
N GLY A 26 12.12 5.84 -16.49
CA GLY A 26 12.21 4.97 -15.33
C GLY A 26 10.95 4.11 -15.35
N GLN A 27 11.13 2.81 -15.54
CA GLN A 27 10.04 1.85 -15.51
C GLN A 27 9.46 1.95 -14.09
N VAL A 28 8.31 2.63 -13.98
CA VAL A 28 7.58 2.70 -12.70
C VAL A 28 7.02 1.29 -12.50
N ASP A 29 7.52 0.59 -11.50
CA ASP A 29 6.94 -0.70 -11.12
C ASP A 29 5.43 -0.52 -10.95
N PRO A 30 4.60 -1.31 -11.62
CA PRO A 30 3.16 -1.20 -11.47
C PRO A 30 2.77 -1.42 -10.01
N ALA A 31 1.80 -0.65 -9.52
CA ALA A 31 1.27 -0.86 -8.19
C ALA A 31 0.60 -2.25 -8.11
N GLU A 32 0.89 -3.00 -7.06
CA GLU A 32 0.20 -4.24 -6.77
C GLU A 32 -1.10 -3.93 -6.03
N VAL A 33 -2.24 -4.45 -6.54
CA VAL A 33 -3.57 -4.20 -5.97
C VAL A 33 -4.17 -5.51 -5.48
N TRP A 34 -4.58 -5.52 -4.24
CA TRP A 34 -5.28 -6.63 -3.58
C TRP A 34 -6.75 -6.27 -3.37
N MET A 35 -7.65 -6.96 -4.08
CA MET A 35 -9.09 -6.86 -3.86
C MET A 35 -9.53 -7.95 -2.88
N PHE A 36 -10.37 -7.57 -1.92
CA PHE A 36 -10.94 -8.49 -0.92
C PHE A 36 -12.37 -8.89 -1.33
N ASP A 37 -12.51 -9.46 -2.52
CA ASP A 37 -13.77 -9.87 -3.14
C ASP A 37 -14.00 -11.39 -3.13
N ARG A 38 -13.05 -12.14 -2.58
CA ARG A 38 -13.04 -13.60 -2.44
C ARG A 38 -12.10 -14.02 -1.30
N LEU A 39 -12.21 -15.26 -0.84
CA LEU A 39 -11.41 -15.74 0.30
C LEU A 39 -10.21 -16.61 -0.11
N ASP A 40 -10.30 -17.33 -1.22
CA ASP A 40 -9.31 -18.33 -1.65
C ASP A 40 -8.08 -17.71 -2.31
N ARG A 41 -8.16 -16.44 -2.69
CA ARG A 41 -7.08 -15.73 -3.41
C ARG A 41 -7.19 -14.20 -3.22
N ILE A 42 -6.10 -13.58 -2.80
CA ILE A 42 -5.98 -12.12 -2.66
C ILE A 42 -4.77 -11.64 -3.47
N GLY A 43 -4.94 -10.59 -4.31
CA GLY A 43 -3.86 -10.05 -5.15
C GLY A 43 -3.25 -11.07 -6.12
N GLY A 44 -4.00 -12.11 -6.52
CA GLY A 44 -3.47 -13.20 -7.34
C GLY A 44 -2.80 -14.33 -6.54
N HIS A 45 -2.57 -14.18 -5.24
CA HIS A 45 -1.91 -15.14 -4.36
C HIS A 45 -2.93 -16.01 -3.61
N ALA A 46 -2.65 -17.29 -3.48
CA ALA A 46 -3.48 -18.20 -2.68
C ALA A 46 -3.46 -17.80 -1.20
N THR A 47 -4.59 -17.95 -0.53
CA THR A 47 -4.74 -17.63 0.88
C THR A 47 -4.86 -18.87 1.74
N THR A 48 -4.36 -18.79 2.98
CA THR A 48 -4.74 -19.66 4.08
C THR A 48 -5.78 -18.94 4.91
N ILE A 49 -6.91 -19.59 5.19
CA ILE A 49 -8.05 -19.05 5.92
C ILE A 49 -8.03 -19.59 7.34
N GLN A 50 -8.23 -18.73 8.34
CA GLN A 50 -8.48 -19.08 9.73
C GLN A 50 -9.82 -18.50 10.18
N GLY A 51 -10.55 -19.19 11.06
CA GLY A 51 -11.88 -18.78 11.46
C GLY A 51 -12.91 -18.94 10.33
N ASN A 52 -13.82 -18.01 10.23
CA ASN A 52 -14.90 -18.00 9.23
C ASN A 52 -15.14 -16.62 8.63
N PRO A 53 -14.09 -15.92 8.13
CA PRO A 53 -14.27 -14.62 7.48
C PRO A 53 -15.24 -14.75 6.30
N ARG A 54 -15.95 -13.67 5.97
CA ARG A 54 -17.00 -13.70 4.95
C ARG A 54 -16.81 -12.63 3.90
N VAL A 55 -17.08 -12.96 2.64
CA VAL A 55 -17.26 -11.95 1.60
C VAL A 55 -18.65 -11.33 1.76
N ILE A 56 -18.70 -10.01 1.87
CA ILE A 56 -19.94 -9.24 2.00
C ILE A 56 -20.09 -8.26 0.84
N GLU A 57 -21.36 -8.02 0.43
CA GLU A 57 -21.69 -6.93 -0.49
C GLU A 57 -21.78 -5.61 0.29
N THR A 58 -21.18 -4.55 -0.23
CA THR A 58 -21.17 -3.23 0.40
C THR A 58 -21.50 -2.13 -0.60
N PRO A 59 -21.81 -0.91 -0.14
CA PRO A 59 -22.07 0.21 -1.06
C PRO A 59 -20.90 0.60 -1.97
N ILE A 60 -19.67 0.14 -1.65
CA ILE A 60 -18.46 0.44 -2.44
C ILE A 60 -17.93 -0.78 -3.19
N GLY A 61 -18.65 -1.91 -3.17
CA GLY A 61 -18.26 -3.20 -3.77
C GLY A 61 -18.07 -4.28 -2.72
N LYS A 62 -17.56 -5.44 -3.14
CA LYS A 62 -17.28 -6.56 -2.23
C LYS A 62 -16.16 -6.24 -1.25
N ALA A 63 -16.25 -6.83 -0.06
CA ALA A 63 -15.24 -6.75 0.98
C ALA A 63 -15.18 -8.05 1.76
N VAL A 64 -14.07 -8.33 2.46
CA VAL A 64 -13.99 -9.41 3.44
C VAL A 64 -14.23 -8.84 4.82
N GLU A 65 -15.21 -9.42 5.53
CA GLU A 65 -15.55 -9.11 6.91
C GLU A 65 -14.86 -10.08 7.88
N PHE A 66 -14.39 -9.54 9.00
CA PHE A 66 -13.71 -10.23 10.11
C PHE A 66 -14.46 -9.95 11.42
N ASP A 67 -14.62 -10.96 12.26
CA ASP A 67 -15.45 -10.90 13.48
C ASP A 67 -14.77 -10.31 14.73
N GLY A 68 -13.42 -10.20 14.68
CA GLY A 68 -12.61 -9.72 15.81
C GLY A 68 -12.32 -10.79 16.87
N VAL A 69 -12.56 -12.06 16.58
CA VAL A 69 -12.39 -13.20 17.50
C VAL A 69 -11.30 -14.15 17.02
N ASP A 70 -11.47 -14.71 15.81
CA ASP A 70 -10.54 -15.71 15.28
C ASP A 70 -10.39 -15.66 13.74
N ASP A 71 -11.06 -14.72 13.07
CA ASP A 71 -11.03 -14.57 11.63
C ASP A 71 -9.71 -14.00 11.12
N ALA A 72 -9.09 -14.67 10.14
CA ALA A 72 -7.89 -14.20 9.49
C ALA A 72 -7.69 -14.77 8.08
N LEU A 73 -6.96 -14.02 7.24
CA LEU A 73 -6.40 -14.49 5.98
C LEU A 73 -4.88 -14.32 6.00
N PHE A 74 -4.16 -15.31 5.46
CA PHE A 74 -2.71 -15.28 5.31
C PHE A 74 -2.32 -15.45 3.84
N VAL A 75 -1.30 -14.70 3.41
CA VAL A 75 -0.71 -14.76 2.07
C VAL A 75 0.81 -14.86 2.23
N GLU A 76 1.43 -15.85 1.58
CA GLU A 76 2.88 -16.09 1.65
C GLU A 76 3.66 -15.13 0.73
N VAL A 77 3.32 -13.83 0.81
CA VAL A 77 3.98 -12.74 0.07
C VAL A 77 4.09 -11.51 0.96
N HIS A 78 5.23 -10.82 0.86
CA HIS A 78 5.44 -9.46 1.34
C HIS A 78 5.50 -8.54 0.11
N PRO A 79 4.42 -7.82 -0.24
CA PRO A 79 4.31 -7.09 -1.51
C PRO A 79 5.32 -5.95 -1.68
N LEU A 80 5.88 -5.45 -0.58
CA LEU A 80 6.89 -4.38 -0.57
C LEU A 80 8.32 -4.90 -0.32
N ALA A 81 8.57 -6.21 -0.43
CA ALA A 81 9.92 -6.76 -0.25
C ALA A 81 10.94 -6.09 -1.17
N GLY A 82 12.05 -5.59 -0.61
CA GLY A 82 13.12 -4.89 -1.33
C GLY A 82 12.84 -3.42 -1.67
N ALA A 83 11.67 -2.87 -1.34
CA ALA A 83 11.33 -1.48 -1.62
C ALA A 83 12.13 -0.53 -0.71
N LYS A 84 12.88 0.42 -1.31
CA LYS A 84 13.61 1.47 -0.60
C LYS A 84 12.71 2.64 -0.21
N THR A 85 11.72 2.91 -1.02
CA THR A 85 10.64 3.88 -0.79
C THR A 85 9.34 3.20 -1.12
N PHE A 86 8.25 3.56 -0.45
CA PHE A 86 6.99 2.87 -0.68
C PHE A 86 5.78 3.71 -0.28
N THR A 87 4.65 3.28 -0.80
CA THR A 87 3.32 3.62 -0.31
C THR A 87 2.52 2.34 -0.15
N TRP A 88 2.01 2.12 1.04
CA TRP A 88 1.06 1.08 1.37
C TRP A 88 -0.27 1.69 1.76
N GLU A 89 -1.33 1.30 1.08
CA GLU A 89 -2.67 1.85 1.26
C GLU A 89 -3.69 0.76 1.45
N ALA A 90 -4.74 1.07 2.18
CA ALA A 90 -5.90 0.19 2.28
C ALA A 90 -7.20 0.98 2.43
N ILE A 91 -8.30 0.38 1.98
CA ILE A 91 -9.66 0.83 2.21
C ILE A 91 -10.34 -0.18 3.11
N PHE A 92 -10.79 0.26 4.29
CA PHE A 92 -11.32 -0.59 5.33
C PHE A 92 -12.44 0.10 6.11
N ARG A 93 -13.19 -0.70 6.88
CA ARG A 93 -14.26 -0.24 7.77
C ARG A 93 -14.05 -0.89 9.15
N PRO A 94 -13.73 -0.13 10.21
CA PRO A 94 -13.66 -0.66 11.57
C PRO A 94 -15.07 -0.67 12.20
N ASP A 95 -15.48 -1.79 12.80
CA ASP A 95 -16.82 -2.00 13.34
C ASP A 95 -16.83 -2.16 14.88
N GLY A 96 -15.81 -1.65 15.58
CA GLY A 96 -15.67 -1.76 17.02
C GLY A 96 -14.79 -2.94 17.45
N GLY A 97 -15.10 -3.59 18.56
CA GLY A 97 -14.32 -4.72 19.09
C GLY A 97 -13.31 -4.32 20.16
N SER A 98 -12.18 -5.03 20.26
CA SER A 98 -11.14 -4.78 21.24
C SER A 98 -10.48 -3.41 21.06
N ILE A 99 -9.93 -2.84 22.12
CA ILE A 99 -9.24 -1.54 22.09
C ILE A 99 -8.10 -1.56 21.10
N GLU A 100 -7.26 -2.58 21.10
CA GLU A 100 -6.14 -2.77 20.19
C GLU A 100 -6.49 -3.79 19.11
N GLN A 101 -6.29 -3.42 17.84
CA GLN A 101 -6.51 -4.33 16.72
C GLN A 101 -5.42 -4.14 15.67
N ARG A 102 -4.78 -5.25 15.27
CA ARG A 102 -3.72 -5.29 14.27
C ARG A 102 -4.24 -5.97 13.02
N TRP A 103 -4.81 -5.18 12.16
CA TRP A 103 -5.68 -5.70 11.10
C TRP A 103 -4.99 -5.98 9.77
N PHE A 104 -3.80 -5.43 9.54
CA PHE A 104 -3.01 -5.75 8.36
C PHE A 104 -1.52 -5.74 8.72
N HIS A 105 -0.85 -6.86 8.49
CA HIS A 105 0.52 -7.10 8.88
C HIS A 105 1.33 -7.63 7.69
N LEU A 106 2.46 -7.02 7.41
CA LEU A 106 3.49 -7.48 6.50
C LEU A 106 4.73 -7.80 7.33
N GLN A 107 5.33 -8.97 7.15
CA GLN A 107 6.53 -9.37 7.92
C GLN A 107 7.53 -10.10 7.04
N GLU A 108 8.79 -9.71 7.15
CA GLU A 108 9.94 -10.42 6.58
C GLU A 108 10.12 -11.79 7.22
N ALA A 109 10.39 -12.80 6.40
CA ALA A 109 10.57 -14.18 6.87
C ALA A 109 11.82 -14.31 7.76
N GLY A 110 11.67 -15.01 8.91
CA GLY A 110 12.77 -15.24 9.85
C GLY A 110 13.31 -13.99 10.54
N SER A 111 12.56 -12.89 10.54
CA SER A 111 12.99 -11.58 11.06
C SER A 111 11.88 -10.94 11.91
N GLU A 112 12.27 -9.95 12.73
CA GLU A 112 11.35 -9.06 13.42
C GLU A 112 10.96 -7.83 12.58
N ASN A 113 11.54 -7.67 11.39
CA ASN A 113 11.21 -6.61 10.45
C ASN A 113 9.78 -6.76 9.98
N ARG A 114 8.97 -5.71 10.16
CA ARG A 114 7.52 -5.76 9.89
C ARG A 114 6.89 -4.39 9.72
N MET A 115 5.77 -4.38 9.08
CA MET A 115 4.89 -3.22 8.92
C MET A 115 3.49 -3.58 9.39
N LEU A 116 2.82 -2.66 10.07
CA LEU A 116 1.48 -2.88 10.63
C LEU A 116 0.59 -1.68 10.37
N PHE A 117 -0.63 -1.96 9.93
CA PHE A 117 -1.76 -1.11 10.19
C PHE A 117 -2.50 -1.66 11.42
N GLU A 118 -2.57 -0.82 12.42
CA GLU A 118 -3.27 -1.06 13.67
C GLU A 118 -4.30 0.04 13.89
N ILE A 119 -5.31 -0.22 14.69
CA ILE A 119 -6.22 0.80 15.20
C ILE A 119 -6.34 0.69 16.71
N ARG A 120 -6.73 1.82 17.31
CA ARG A 120 -7.14 1.88 18.71
C ARG A 120 -8.59 2.34 18.78
N VAL A 121 -9.45 1.52 19.35
CA VAL A 121 -10.88 1.85 19.54
C VAL A 121 -11.08 2.55 20.89
N VAL A 122 -11.77 3.69 20.84
CA VAL A 122 -12.09 4.52 22.03
C VAL A 122 -13.58 4.88 21.97
N GLY A 123 -14.39 4.15 22.71
CA GLY A 123 -15.85 4.29 22.63
C GLY A 123 -16.39 3.93 21.25
N ASP A 124 -17.08 4.86 20.62
CA ASP A 124 -17.65 4.74 19.27
C ASP A 124 -16.70 5.27 18.17
N ARG A 125 -15.43 5.50 18.51
CA ARG A 125 -14.40 6.07 17.62
C ARG A 125 -13.15 5.22 17.59
N TRP A 126 -12.30 5.50 16.61
CA TRP A 126 -10.99 4.89 16.46
C TRP A 126 -9.95 5.94 16.02
N PHE A 127 -8.67 5.64 16.21
CA PHE A 127 -7.54 6.34 15.59
C PHE A 127 -6.54 5.36 15.03
N LEU A 128 -5.77 5.83 14.02
CA LEU A 128 -4.76 5.02 13.35
C LEU A 128 -3.52 4.87 14.25
N ASP A 129 -2.96 3.67 14.23
CA ASP A 129 -1.63 3.35 14.74
C ASP A 129 -0.89 2.65 13.60
N SER A 130 0.06 3.35 12.99
CA SER A 130 0.86 2.84 11.88
C SER A 130 2.28 2.57 12.35
N PHE A 131 2.72 1.34 12.21
CA PHE A 131 4.01 0.88 12.71
C PHE A 131 4.89 0.36 11.56
N ASN A 132 6.18 0.69 11.60
CA ASN A 132 7.20 0.09 10.76
C ASN A 132 8.46 -0.19 11.58
N GLN A 133 9.02 -1.37 11.42
CA GLN A 133 10.31 -1.78 11.98
C GLN A 133 11.15 -2.42 10.89
N SER A 134 12.39 -1.98 10.78
CA SER A 134 13.42 -2.56 9.93
C SER A 134 14.69 -2.81 10.76
N THR A 135 15.74 -3.35 10.14
CA THR A 135 17.03 -3.58 10.80
C THR A 135 17.68 -2.29 11.26
N THR A 136 17.48 -1.16 10.56
CA THR A 136 18.12 0.12 10.87
C THR A 136 17.33 1.00 11.81
N GLY A 137 16.00 0.81 11.91
CA GLY A 137 15.17 1.65 12.77
C GLY A 137 13.71 1.23 12.82
N SER A 138 12.95 1.94 13.65
CA SER A 138 11.51 1.75 13.79
C SER A 138 10.79 3.06 14.07
N ALA A 139 9.53 3.13 13.67
CA ALA A 139 8.64 4.23 13.99
C ALA A 139 7.23 3.74 14.26
N THR A 140 6.58 4.37 15.23
CA THR A 140 5.15 4.24 15.52
C THR A 140 4.51 5.61 15.33
N LEU A 141 3.53 5.70 14.44
CA LEU A 141 2.78 6.93 14.20
C LEU A 141 1.37 6.77 14.77
N MET A 142 1.10 7.49 15.84
CA MET A 142 -0.14 7.37 16.60
C MET A 142 -0.65 8.77 16.99
N ASN A 143 -1.72 9.22 16.35
CA ASN A 143 -2.36 10.50 16.66
C ASN A 143 -3.66 10.28 17.45
N LYS A 144 -3.57 10.20 18.76
CA LYS A 144 -4.72 9.96 19.67
C LYS A 144 -5.80 11.05 19.61
N LYS A 145 -5.54 12.19 18.99
CA LYS A 145 -6.50 13.29 18.80
C LYS A 145 -7.29 13.18 17.50
N SER A 146 -6.82 12.40 16.54
CA SER A 146 -7.45 12.16 15.23
C SER A 146 -8.46 11.03 15.34
N LEU A 147 -9.60 11.30 15.95
CA LEU A 147 -10.65 10.33 16.24
C LEU A 147 -11.69 10.30 15.12
N HIS A 148 -11.94 9.11 14.57
CA HIS A 148 -12.86 8.83 13.47
C HIS A 148 -14.02 7.95 13.96
N PRO A 149 -15.28 8.15 13.51
CA PRO A 149 -16.41 7.27 13.83
C PRO A 149 -16.17 5.81 13.40
N LEU A 150 -16.73 4.86 14.15
CA LEU A 150 -16.81 3.45 13.72
C LEU A 150 -17.92 3.26 12.67
N GLY A 151 -17.85 2.18 11.89
CA GLY A 151 -18.88 1.78 10.92
C GLY A 151 -18.80 2.47 9.56
N ASP A 152 -17.93 3.45 9.38
CA ASP A 152 -17.68 4.13 8.10
C ASP A 152 -16.48 3.55 7.37
N TRP A 153 -16.43 3.72 6.04
CA TRP A 153 -15.29 3.35 5.20
C TRP A 153 -14.21 4.43 5.21
N TYR A 154 -12.97 4.00 5.38
CA TYR A 154 -11.81 4.89 5.41
C TYR A 154 -10.73 4.40 4.46
N HIS A 155 -10.03 5.34 3.86
CA HIS A 155 -8.73 5.11 3.27
C HIS A 155 -7.64 5.42 4.30
N VAL A 156 -6.65 4.54 4.42
CA VAL A 156 -5.42 4.79 5.18
C VAL A 156 -4.21 4.56 4.29
N ALA A 157 -3.13 5.30 4.56
CA ALA A 157 -1.87 5.10 3.87
C ALA A 157 -0.67 5.23 4.84
N ALA A 158 0.37 4.44 4.55
CA ALA A 158 1.71 4.55 5.10
C ALA A 158 2.67 4.83 3.95
N VAL A 159 3.39 5.95 4.02
CA VAL A 159 4.31 6.42 2.98
C VAL A 159 5.70 6.57 3.56
N TYR A 160 6.71 6.02 2.88
CA TYR A 160 8.11 6.23 3.22
C TYR A 160 8.87 6.75 2.00
N ASP A 161 9.50 7.91 2.11
CA ASP A 161 10.22 8.58 1.02
C ASP A 161 11.73 8.33 1.02
N GLY A 162 12.22 7.49 1.95
CA GLY A 162 13.63 7.22 2.17
C GLY A 162 14.20 7.96 3.39
N LYS A 163 13.43 8.88 4.00
CA LYS A 163 13.82 9.65 5.17
C LYS A 163 12.68 9.83 6.17
N VAL A 164 11.48 10.10 5.65
CA VAL A 164 10.30 10.39 6.45
C VAL A 164 9.27 9.27 6.27
N PHE A 165 8.84 8.69 7.38
CA PHE A 165 7.68 7.81 7.45
C PHE A 165 6.45 8.62 7.83
N SER A 166 5.40 8.55 7.01
CA SER A 166 4.16 9.34 7.18
C SER A 166 2.94 8.43 7.12
N SER A 167 1.92 8.74 7.91
CA SER A 167 0.60 8.10 7.85
C SER A 167 -0.49 9.09 7.45
N TYR A 168 -1.54 8.57 6.81
CA TYR A 168 -2.67 9.36 6.31
C TYR A 168 -3.99 8.65 6.59
N VAL A 169 -5.03 9.42 6.86
CA VAL A 169 -6.42 8.98 6.88
C VAL A 169 -7.22 9.86 5.92
N ASN A 170 -7.89 9.24 4.94
CA ASN A 170 -8.67 9.93 3.89
C ASN A 170 -7.87 11.05 3.18
N GLY A 171 -6.56 10.80 2.92
CA GLY A 171 -5.68 11.75 2.26
C GLY A 171 -5.14 12.89 3.16
N VAL A 172 -5.59 12.98 4.41
CA VAL A 172 -5.07 13.94 5.40
C VAL A 172 -3.94 13.30 6.19
N GLN A 173 -2.81 14.00 6.31
CA GLN A 173 -1.67 13.51 7.09
C GLN A 173 -2.05 13.38 8.57
N ASP A 174 -1.90 12.16 9.10
CA ASP A 174 -2.24 11.82 10.48
C ASP A 174 -1.02 11.84 11.41
N GLY A 175 0.14 11.42 10.88
CA GLY A 175 1.40 11.43 11.60
C GLY A 175 2.61 11.39 10.68
N LYS A 176 3.79 11.76 11.20
CA LYS A 176 5.07 11.60 10.52
C LYS A 176 6.24 11.53 11.50
N ALA A 177 7.31 10.84 11.11
CA ALA A 177 8.58 10.81 11.83
C ALA A 177 9.75 10.70 10.84
N GLU A 178 10.85 11.38 11.12
CA GLU A 178 12.12 11.09 10.46
C GLU A 178 12.68 9.78 11.05
N VAL A 179 12.99 8.83 10.20
CA VAL A 179 13.52 7.51 10.58
C VAL A 179 14.28 6.90 9.42
N GLU A 180 15.36 6.21 9.71
CA GLU A 180 16.07 5.40 8.72
C GLU A 180 15.45 3.99 8.71
N LEU A 181 14.87 3.59 7.59
CA LEU A 181 14.30 2.25 7.40
C LEU A 181 15.03 1.55 6.26
N SER A 182 15.67 0.42 6.56
CA SER A 182 16.21 -0.47 5.53
C SER A 182 15.07 -1.24 4.83
N PRO A 183 15.22 -1.59 3.54
CA PRO A 183 14.27 -2.45 2.85
C PRO A 183 14.08 -3.78 3.59
N GLN A 184 12.83 -4.21 3.71
CA GLN A 184 12.49 -5.53 4.25
C GLN A 184 12.62 -6.60 3.16
N GLY A 185 12.97 -7.83 3.54
CA GLY A 185 13.09 -8.96 2.63
C GLY A 185 11.74 -9.59 2.27
N VAL A 186 11.82 -10.72 1.53
CA VAL A 186 10.64 -11.55 1.22
C VAL A 186 10.01 -12.07 2.51
N GLY A 187 8.70 -12.32 2.48
CA GLY A 187 7.99 -12.72 3.67
C GLY A 187 6.53 -13.00 3.41
N ARG A 188 5.69 -12.73 4.39
CA ARG A 188 4.25 -13.02 4.35
C ARG A 188 3.42 -11.88 4.90
N SER A 189 2.12 -11.95 4.64
CA SER A 189 1.11 -10.98 5.09
C SER A 189 0.00 -11.67 5.85
N SER A 190 -0.63 -10.97 6.80
CA SER A 190 -1.90 -11.37 7.39
C SER A 190 -2.89 -10.22 7.41
N MET A 191 -4.15 -10.53 7.25
CA MET A 191 -5.30 -9.63 7.33
C MET A 191 -6.29 -10.18 8.36
N GLY A 192 -6.91 -9.29 9.12
CA GLY A 192 -7.79 -9.65 10.22
C GLY A 192 -7.07 -9.88 11.56
N VAL A 193 -5.74 -10.08 11.55
CA VAL A 193 -4.96 -10.33 12.78
C VAL A 193 -3.48 -10.06 12.54
N ARG A 194 -2.71 -9.85 13.60
CA ARG A 194 -1.25 -9.95 13.55
C ARG A 194 -0.81 -11.40 13.31
N ILE A 195 0.28 -11.63 12.56
CA ILE A 195 0.80 -12.96 12.18
C ILE A 195 0.96 -13.93 13.38
N ASN A 196 1.21 -13.43 14.60
CA ASN A 196 1.30 -14.24 15.81
C ASN A 196 -0.05 -14.45 16.53
N LEU A 197 -1.18 -14.22 15.85
CA LEU A 197 -2.55 -14.49 16.29
C LEU A 197 -2.99 -13.70 17.54
N VAL A 198 -2.57 -12.45 17.63
CA VAL A 198 -3.00 -11.53 18.69
C VAL A 198 -3.66 -10.28 18.11
N TYR A 199 -4.61 -9.71 18.84
CA TYR A 199 -5.29 -8.47 18.50
C TYR A 199 -6.11 -8.54 17.20
N TYR A 200 -7.06 -9.48 17.17
CA TYR A 200 -7.99 -9.68 16.06
C TYR A 200 -8.80 -8.43 15.74
N PHE A 201 -9.10 -8.26 14.47
CA PHE A 201 -9.80 -7.13 13.90
C PHE A 201 -11.29 -7.40 13.72
N LYS A 202 -12.13 -6.49 14.18
CA LYS A 202 -13.55 -6.47 13.90
C LYS A 202 -13.88 -5.38 12.89
N GLY A 203 -14.28 -5.79 11.68
CA GLY A 203 -14.57 -4.87 10.59
C GLY A 203 -14.45 -5.50 9.23
N ALA A 204 -14.29 -4.71 8.18
CA ALA A 204 -14.17 -5.20 6.82
C ALA A 204 -13.02 -4.53 6.06
N ILE A 205 -12.38 -5.27 5.15
CA ILE A 205 -11.33 -4.78 4.24
C ILE A 205 -11.85 -4.91 2.81
N HIS A 206 -11.81 -3.80 2.06
CA HIS A 206 -12.24 -3.74 0.66
C HIS A 206 -11.07 -3.97 -0.30
N SER A 207 -9.98 -3.23 -0.11
CA SER A 207 -8.81 -3.30 -1.00
C SER A 207 -7.54 -2.80 -0.32
N ALA A 208 -6.38 -3.20 -0.87
CA ALA A 208 -5.09 -2.61 -0.56
C ALA A 208 -4.32 -2.33 -1.85
N ARG A 209 -3.42 -1.34 -1.82
CA ARG A 209 -2.50 -1.01 -2.91
C ARG A 209 -1.09 -0.86 -2.36
N PHE A 210 -0.13 -1.47 -3.04
CA PHE A 210 1.28 -1.41 -2.71
C PHE A 210 2.04 -0.78 -3.88
N THR A 211 2.73 0.33 -3.63
CA THR A 211 3.50 1.06 -4.64
C THR A 211 4.93 1.21 -4.15
N ARG A 212 5.90 0.84 -5.00
CA ARG A 212 7.34 0.88 -4.63
C ARG A 212 7.96 2.27 -4.78
N ARG A 213 7.17 3.30 -4.52
CA ARG A 213 7.58 4.71 -4.43
C ARG A 213 6.74 5.45 -3.42
N ALA A 214 7.25 6.56 -2.90
CA ALA A 214 6.46 7.48 -2.12
C ALA A 214 5.49 8.24 -3.04
N LEU A 215 4.20 8.14 -2.77
CA LEU A 215 3.15 8.88 -3.47
C LEU A 215 2.90 10.23 -2.78
N ALA A 216 2.60 11.25 -3.57
CA ALA A 216 2.08 12.51 -3.05
C ALA A 216 0.61 12.33 -2.57
N PRO A 217 0.12 13.17 -1.63
CA PRO A 217 -1.22 13.01 -1.06
C PRO A 217 -2.37 13.02 -2.08
N ASP A 218 -2.21 13.69 -3.22
CA ASP A 218 -3.17 13.75 -4.32
C ASP A 218 -3.18 12.49 -5.21
N GLU A 219 -2.13 11.67 -5.13
CA GLU A 219 -2.02 10.37 -5.81
C GLU A 219 -2.61 9.22 -4.98
N LEU A 220 -2.92 9.47 -3.69
CA LEU A 220 -3.45 8.45 -2.79
C LEU A 220 -4.88 8.03 -3.20
N LEU A 221 -5.22 6.78 -2.89
CA LEU A 221 -6.57 6.25 -3.11
C LEU A 221 -7.61 7.10 -2.37
N LYS A 222 -8.81 7.10 -2.92
CA LYS A 222 -10.00 7.63 -2.26
C LYS A 222 -11.00 6.52 -2.06
N VAL A 223 -11.75 6.57 -0.97
CA VAL A 223 -12.88 5.66 -0.78
C VAL A 223 -13.83 5.82 -1.98
N PRO A 224 -14.18 4.72 -2.69
CA PRO A 224 -15.11 4.79 -3.81
C PRO A 224 -16.41 5.44 -3.40
N SER A 225 -16.93 6.36 -4.21
CA SER A 225 -18.26 6.92 -3.99
C SER A 225 -19.32 5.86 -4.24
N ARG A 226 -20.39 5.88 -3.43
CA ARG A 226 -21.56 5.04 -3.65
C ARG A 226 -22.05 5.25 -5.08
N PRO A 227 -22.31 4.18 -5.87
CA PRO A 227 -22.99 4.35 -7.16
C PRO A 227 -24.29 5.12 -6.93
N VAL A 228 -24.44 6.26 -7.59
CA VAL A 228 -25.73 6.96 -7.58
C VAL A 228 -26.71 6.02 -8.23
N ALA A 229 -27.69 5.52 -7.47
CA ALA A 229 -28.78 4.75 -8.04
C ALA A 229 -29.41 5.63 -9.15
N GLN A 230 -29.26 5.20 -10.41
CA GLN A 230 -29.97 5.85 -11.50
C GLN A 230 -31.46 5.65 -11.20
N GLY A 231 -32.10 6.72 -10.73
CA GLY A 231 -33.51 6.73 -10.48
C GLY A 231 -34.24 6.32 -11.76
N GLY A 232 -34.81 5.12 -11.74
CA GLY A 232 -35.71 4.67 -12.80
C GLY A 232 -36.83 5.69 -12.92
N ARG A 233 -36.99 6.25 -14.12
CA ARG A 233 -38.17 6.97 -14.54
C ARG A 233 -39.23 5.97 -14.97
#